data_99c4ce90afa1f39e827c300bf476c62c
#
_entry.id   99c4ce90afa1f39e827c300bf476c62c
#
_cell.length_a   1.000
_cell.length_b   1.000
_cell.length_c   1.000
_cell.angle_alpha   90.00
_cell.angle_beta   90.00
_cell.angle_gamma   90.00
#
_symmetry.space_group_name_H-M   'P 1'
#
loop_
_entity.id
_entity.type
_entity.pdbx_description
1 polymer ?
#
loop_
_entity_poly.entity_id
_entity_poly.type
_entity_poly.pdbx_seq_one_letter_code
_entity_poly.pdbx_strand_id
1 'polypeptide(L)'
;MTPEAEGFLRRAIALAAAAREAGNPPFGSLLVGPDGTVLAEQQNTTITDRDVSFHPELKLAVWAARELSPEQAAGTTMYTSCQPCPMCGGALARSGLGRVVYALSGDQLDGLKSTGGFPAVPQEGPALYDEARVPVDGYYS
;
A
#
# COMPACT_ATOMS: atom_id res chain seq x y z
N MET A 1 -13.20 -1.38 -17.04
CA MET A 1 -13.35 -1.83 -15.65
C MET A 1 -14.74 -2.42 -15.45
N THR A 2 -14.85 -3.51 -14.71
CA THR A 2 -16.14 -4.19 -14.51
C THR A 2 -16.97 -3.51 -13.42
N PRO A 3 -18.32 -3.67 -13.44
CA PRO A 3 -19.19 -3.19 -12.35
C PRO A 3 -18.81 -3.77 -10.98
N GLU A 4 -18.35 -5.03 -10.94
CA GLU A 4 -17.89 -5.66 -9.71
C GLU A 4 -16.64 -4.94 -9.15
N ALA A 5 -15.65 -4.68 -10.00
CA ALA A 5 -14.45 -3.94 -9.61
C ALA A 5 -14.79 -2.53 -9.11
N GLU A 6 -15.72 -1.85 -9.79
CA GLU A 6 -16.19 -0.53 -9.32
C GLU A 6 -16.86 -0.61 -7.95
N GLY A 7 -17.59 -1.69 -7.67
CA GLY A 7 -18.19 -1.94 -6.35
C GLY A 7 -17.15 -2.05 -5.24
N PHE A 8 -16.06 -2.77 -5.50
CA PHE A 8 -14.94 -2.86 -4.54
C PHE A 8 -14.22 -1.53 -4.37
N LEU A 9 -14.05 -0.76 -5.45
CA LEU A 9 -13.49 0.59 -5.36
C LEU A 9 -14.38 1.54 -4.53
N ARG A 10 -15.70 1.43 -4.66
CA ARG A 10 -16.63 2.20 -3.82
C ARG A 10 -16.47 1.83 -2.35
N ARG A 11 -16.21 0.56 -2.05
CA ARG A 11 -15.91 0.13 -0.68
C ARG A 11 -14.62 0.76 -0.17
N ALA A 12 -13.56 0.77 -0.98
CA ALA A 12 -12.30 1.43 -0.64
C ALA A 12 -12.49 2.94 -0.39
N ILE A 13 -13.30 3.60 -1.21
CA ILE A 13 -13.63 5.02 -1.05
C ILE A 13 -14.40 5.26 0.26
N ALA A 14 -15.32 4.37 0.63
CA ALA A 14 -16.02 4.46 1.90
C ALA A 14 -15.07 4.33 3.10
N LEU A 15 -14.10 3.42 3.03
CA LEU A 15 -13.05 3.29 4.04
C LEU A 15 -12.18 4.55 4.11
N ALA A 16 -11.89 5.18 2.98
CA ALA A 16 -11.16 6.45 2.93
C ALA A 16 -11.95 7.57 3.63
N ALA A 17 -13.25 7.66 3.39
CA ALA A 17 -14.11 8.63 4.05
C ALA A 17 -14.13 8.41 5.58
N ALA A 18 -14.21 7.15 6.02
CA ALA A 18 -14.17 6.80 7.44
C ALA A 18 -12.83 7.17 8.09
N ALA A 19 -11.72 6.98 7.39
CA ALA A 19 -10.39 7.38 7.87
C ALA A 19 -10.34 8.89 8.12
N ARG A 20 -10.80 9.69 7.18
CA ARG A 20 -10.86 11.15 7.32
C ARG A 20 -11.73 11.58 8.48
N GLU A 21 -12.89 10.98 8.62
CA GLU A 21 -13.82 11.27 9.72
C GLU A 21 -13.20 10.97 11.08
N ALA A 22 -12.36 9.94 11.16
CA ALA A 22 -11.64 9.57 12.37
C ALA A 22 -10.38 10.42 12.65
N GLY A 23 -10.06 11.39 11.77
CA GLY A 23 -8.91 12.28 11.94
C GLY A 23 -7.63 11.83 11.23
N ASN A 24 -7.74 10.92 10.28
CA ASN A 24 -6.61 10.39 9.52
C ASN A 24 -6.65 10.83 8.05
N PRO A 25 -5.53 10.69 7.31
CA PRO A 25 -5.54 10.86 5.86
C PRO A 25 -6.59 9.99 5.16
N PRO A 26 -7.23 10.49 4.08
CA PRO A 26 -8.42 9.88 3.49
C PRO A 26 -8.09 8.75 2.52
N PHE A 27 -7.66 7.61 3.03
CA PHE A 27 -7.28 6.46 2.21
C PHE A 27 -7.81 5.16 2.80
N GLY A 28 -8.28 4.27 1.93
CA GLY A 28 -8.82 2.97 2.30
C GLY A 28 -8.54 1.92 1.23
N SER A 29 -8.43 0.67 1.65
CA SER A 29 -8.09 -0.45 0.77
C SER A 29 -8.71 -1.75 1.27
N LEU A 30 -8.88 -2.70 0.35
CA LEU A 30 -9.32 -4.05 0.71
C LEU A 30 -8.65 -5.08 -0.20
N LEU A 31 -8.60 -6.32 0.29
CA LEU A 31 -8.10 -7.46 -0.47
C LEU A 31 -9.27 -8.36 -0.83
N VAL A 32 -9.30 -8.79 -2.09
CA VAL A 32 -10.34 -9.66 -2.62
C VAL A 32 -9.71 -10.88 -3.26
N GLY A 33 -10.14 -12.05 -2.82
CA GLY A 33 -9.68 -13.33 -3.37
C GLY A 33 -10.23 -13.59 -4.77
N PRO A 34 -9.73 -14.64 -5.45
CA PRO A 34 -10.13 -14.96 -6.81
C PRO A 34 -11.63 -15.31 -6.95
N ASP A 35 -12.27 -15.74 -5.88
CA ASP A 35 -13.70 -16.05 -5.83
C ASP A 35 -14.59 -14.83 -5.53
N GLY A 36 -14.01 -13.64 -5.39
CA GLY A 36 -14.74 -12.42 -5.06
C GLY A 36 -14.96 -12.19 -3.57
N THR A 37 -14.40 -13.04 -2.70
CA THR A 37 -14.52 -12.88 -1.25
C THR A 37 -13.58 -11.77 -0.74
N VAL A 38 -14.11 -10.85 0.05
CA VAL A 38 -13.30 -9.84 0.75
C VAL A 38 -12.55 -10.54 1.88
N LEU A 39 -11.23 -10.52 1.81
CA LEU A 39 -10.35 -11.19 2.78
C LEU A 39 -9.99 -10.29 3.95
N ALA A 40 -9.77 -9.01 3.70
CA ALA A 40 -9.36 -8.04 4.71
C ALA A 40 -9.64 -6.62 4.21
N GLU A 41 -9.87 -5.71 5.14
CA GLU A 41 -10.09 -4.29 4.86
C GLU A 41 -9.26 -3.45 5.83
N GLN A 42 -8.76 -2.32 5.37
CA GLN A 42 -8.03 -1.37 6.20
C GLN A 42 -8.28 0.07 5.75
N GLN A 43 -8.16 0.99 6.70
CA GLN A 43 -8.10 2.42 6.44
C GLN A 43 -6.83 3.01 7.04
N ASN A 44 -6.45 4.19 6.58
CA ASN A 44 -5.29 4.89 7.13
C ASN A 44 -5.52 5.24 8.60
N THR A 45 -4.52 4.95 9.45
CA THR A 45 -4.51 5.28 10.87
C THR A 45 -3.17 5.88 11.30
N THR A 46 -2.45 6.51 10.39
CA THR A 46 -1.11 7.05 10.66
C THR A 46 -1.09 8.09 11.78
N ILE A 47 -2.16 8.89 11.91
CA ILE A 47 -2.23 9.95 12.94
C ILE A 47 -2.71 9.36 14.26
N THR A 48 -3.82 8.64 14.27
CA THR A 48 -4.42 8.11 15.49
C THR A 48 -3.56 7.04 16.15
N ASP A 49 -2.85 6.22 15.37
CA ASP A 49 -1.94 5.19 15.87
C ASP A 49 -0.50 5.67 16.00
N ARG A 50 -0.19 6.90 15.56
CA ARG A 50 1.17 7.48 15.56
C ARG A 50 2.18 6.55 14.90
N ASP A 51 1.83 6.03 13.74
CA ASP A 51 2.68 5.12 12.99
C ASP A 51 2.70 5.56 11.52
N VAL A 52 3.84 6.05 11.05
CA VAL A 52 4.01 6.57 9.69
C VAL A 52 3.80 5.51 8.61
N SER A 53 3.90 4.22 8.97
CA SER A 53 3.71 3.11 8.05
C SER A 53 2.25 2.65 7.95
N PHE A 54 1.33 3.16 8.77
CA PHE A 54 -0.05 2.68 8.83
C PHE A 54 -0.93 3.24 7.72
N HIS A 55 -0.41 3.19 6.50
CA HIS A 55 -1.20 3.27 5.28
C HIS A 55 -1.99 1.97 5.10
N PRO A 56 -3.22 2.01 4.59
CA PRO A 56 -4.02 0.79 4.44
C PRO A 56 -3.37 -0.24 3.53
N GLU A 57 -2.72 0.20 2.43
CA GLU A 57 -2.04 -0.70 1.50
C GLU A 57 -0.87 -1.41 2.17
N LEU A 58 -0.08 -0.70 2.97
CA LEU A 58 1.08 -1.29 3.66
C LEU A 58 0.64 -2.29 4.72
N LYS A 59 -0.39 -1.95 5.50
CA LYS A 59 -0.95 -2.87 6.50
C LYS A 59 -1.45 -4.15 5.84
N LEU A 60 -2.14 -4.04 4.71
CA LEU A 60 -2.67 -5.21 4.00
C LEU A 60 -1.56 -6.00 3.30
N ALA A 61 -0.51 -5.36 2.81
CA ALA A 61 0.65 -6.06 2.25
C ALA A 61 1.34 -6.93 3.31
N VAL A 62 1.52 -6.38 4.51
CA VAL A 62 2.08 -7.12 5.66
C VAL A 62 1.17 -8.28 6.05
N TRP A 63 -0.13 -8.03 6.13
CA TRP A 63 -1.12 -9.07 6.44
C TRP A 63 -1.09 -10.21 5.41
N ALA A 64 -1.08 -9.87 4.12
CA ALA A 64 -1.04 -10.85 3.05
C ALA A 64 0.22 -11.72 3.10
N ALA A 65 1.37 -11.10 3.35
CA ALA A 65 2.64 -11.83 3.46
C ALA A 65 2.66 -12.82 4.63
N ARG A 66 1.92 -12.52 5.70
CA ARG A 66 1.84 -13.37 6.89
C ARG A 66 0.75 -14.45 6.79
N GLU A 67 -0.40 -14.11 6.22
CA GLU A 67 -1.61 -14.93 6.30
C GLU A 67 -1.92 -15.73 5.04
N LEU A 68 -1.42 -15.30 3.88
CA LEU A 68 -1.68 -15.97 2.61
C LEU A 68 -0.48 -16.80 2.16
N SER A 69 -0.74 -17.96 1.55
CA SER A 69 0.31 -18.68 0.82
C SER A 69 0.71 -17.87 -0.42
N PRO A 70 1.91 -18.12 -1.00
CA PRO A 70 2.30 -17.44 -2.25
C PRO A 70 1.26 -17.61 -3.37
N GLU A 71 0.65 -18.77 -3.47
CA GLU A 71 -0.38 -19.07 -4.46
C GLU A 71 -1.66 -18.26 -4.20
N GLN A 72 -2.11 -18.21 -2.94
CA GLN A 72 -3.27 -17.41 -2.56
C GLN A 72 -3.03 -15.92 -2.80
N ALA A 73 -1.87 -15.41 -2.42
CA ALA A 73 -1.51 -14.01 -2.62
C ALA A 73 -1.51 -13.65 -4.11
N ALA A 74 -0.92 -14.50 -4.96
CA ALA A 74 -0.88 -14.28 -6.40
C ALA A 74 -2.27 -14.20 -7.03
N GLY A 75 -3.28 -14.88 -6.45
CA GLY A 75 -4.67 -14.82 -6.89
C GLY A 75 -5.49 -13.71 -6.27
N THR A 76 -4.90 -12.91 -5.39
CA THR A 76 -5.60 -11.86 -4.64
C THR A 76 -5.37 -10.49 -5.27
N THR A 77 -6.44 -9.69 -5.34
CA THR A 77 -6.43 -8.32 -5.84
C THR A 77 -6.62 -7.35 -4.69
N MET A 78 -5.80 -6.31 -4.65
CA MET A 78 -6.03 -5.16 -3.78
C MET A 78 -6.82 -4.10 -4.53
N TYR A 79 -7.93 -3.66 -3.94
CA TYR A 79 -8.66 -2.48 -4.38
C TYR A 79 -8.36 -1.35 -3.41
N THR A 80 -7.97 -0.20 -3.94
CA THR A 80 -7.57 0.92 -3.11
C THR A 80 -8.16 2.24 -3.63
N SER A 81 -8.50 3.15 -2.74
CA SER A 81 -9.11 4.44 -3.08
C SER A 81 -8.18 5.34 -3.88
N CYS A 82 -6.87 5.18 -3.69
CA CYS A 82 -5.84 5.96 -4.38
C CYS A 82 -4.67 5.07 -4.77
N GLN A 83 -4.02 5.37 -5.87
CA GLN A 83 -2.82 4.68 -6.33
C GLN A 83 -1.78 4.63 -5.19
N PRO A 84 -1.20 3.47 -4.91
CA PRO A 84 -0.22 3.34 -3.82
C PRO A 84 0.98 4.27 -3.99
N CYS A 85 1.39 4.90 -2.89
CA CYS A 85 2.61 5.70 -2.86
C CYS A 85 3.86 4.81 -3.00
N PRO A 86 5.07 5.40 -3.20
CA PRO A 86 6.31 4.60 -3.34
C PRO A 86 6.60 3.67 -2.15
N MET A 87 6.29 4.10 -0.92
CA MET A 87 6.47 3.26 0.27
C MET A 87 5.59 2.01 0.20
N CYS A 88 4.31 2.19 -0.12
CA CYS A 88 3.36 1.09 -0.25
C CYS A 88 3.66 0.22 -1.46
N GLY A 89 4.07 0.83 -2.58
CA GLY A 89 4.49 0.11 -3.78
C GLY A 89 5.63 -0.86 -3.51
N GLY A 90 6.61 -0.45 -2.70
CA GLY A 90 7.72 -1.31 -2.27
C GLY A 90 7.25 -2.48 -1.41
N ALA A 91 6.30 -2.25 -0.50
CA ALA A 91 5.72 -3.30 0.32
C ALA A 91 4.89 -4.28 -0.52
N LEU A 92 4.09 -3.77 -1.45
CA LEU A 92 3.28 -4.58 -2.36
C LEU A 92 4.14 -5.50 -3.24
N ALA A 93 5.27 -4.98 -3.75
CA ALA A 93 6.21 -5.78 -4.54
C ALA A 93 6.76 -6.98 -3.75
N ARG A 94 6.82 -6.89 -2.44
CA ARG A 94 7.33 -7.94 -1.55
C ARG A 94 6.24 -8.85 -0.98
N SER A 95 4.97 -8.45 -1.11
CA SER A 95 3.84 -9.14 -0.48
C SER A 95 3.39 -10.41 -1.19
N GLY A 96 3.70 -10.53 -2.47
CA GLY A 96 3.20 -11.61 -3.32
C GLY A 96 1.82 -11.37 -3.92
N LEU A 97 1.15 -10.25 -3.60
CA LEU A 97 -0.16 -9.92 -4.17
C LEU A 97 -0.12 -9.82 -5.69
N GLY A 98 -1.18 -10.30 -6.34
CA GLY A 98 -1.19 -10.46 -7.78
C GLY A 98 -1.53 -9.20 -8.57
N ARG A 99 -2.34 -8.29 -8.00
CA ARG A 99 -2.83 -7.12 -8.74
C ARG A 99 -3.30 -6.02 -7.80
N VAL A 100 -3.15 -4.78 -8.24
CA VAL A 100 -3.71 -3.59 -7.58
C VAL A 100 -4.62 -2.87 -8.57
N VAL A 101 -5.81 -2.52 -8.11
CA VAL A 101 -6.77 -1.68 -8.84
C VAL A 101 -7.05 -0.45 -7.99
N TYR A 102 -6.93 0.74 -8.56
CA TYR A 102 -7.11 1.98 -7.80
C TYR A 102 -8.14 2.89 -8.46
N ALA A 103 -8.77 3.74 -7.66
CA ALA A 103 -9.76 4.69 -8.15
C ALA A 103 -9.10 6.01 -8.57
N LEU A 104 -8.37 6.64 -7.66
CA LEU A 104 -7.72 7.94 -7.88
C LEU A 104 -6.24 7.70 -8.20
N SER A 105 -5.75 8.25 -9.32
CA SER A 105 -4.31 8.17 -9.63
C SER A 105 -3.49 9.11 -8.74
N GLY A 106 -2.18 8.84 -8.65
CA GLY A 106 -1.27 9.73 -7.93
C GLY A 106 -1.27 11.14 -8.50
N ASP A 107 -1.28 11.28 -9.81
CA ASP A 107 -1.34 12.60 -10.49
C ASP A 107 -2.65 13.32 -10.19
N GLN A 108 -3.76 12.62 -10.20
CA GLN A 108 -5.05 13.19 -9.83
C GLN A 108 -5.06 13.65 -8.36
N LEU A 109 -4.49 12.85 -7.46
CA LEU A 109 -4.36 13.22 -6.05
C LEU A 109 -3.54 14.50 -5.90
N ASP A 110 -2.40 14.59 -6.58
CA ASP A 110 -1.54 15.78 -6.52
C ASP A 110 -2.28 17.02 -6.98
N GLY A 111 -3.15 16.89 -7.98
CA GLY A 111 -3.99 17.99 -8.46
C GLY A 111 -5.05 18.45 -7.45
N LEU A 112 -5.39 17.64 -6.46
CA LEU A 112 -6.36 17.94 -5.41
C LEU A 112 -5.71 18.53 -4.15
N LYS A 113 -4.37 18.44 -4.04
CA LYS A 113 -3.63 18.97 -2.89
C LYS A 113 -3.28 20.43 -3.10
N SER A 114 -3.44 21.25 -2.06
CA SER A 114 -2.99 22.64 -2.03
C SER A 114 -1.59 22.78 -1.42
N THR A 115 -1.07 21.73 -0.80
CA THR A 115 0.26 21.71 -0.18
C THR A 115 1.07 20.55 -0.75
N GLY A 116 2.39 20.72 -0.82
CA GLY A 116 3.30 19.66 -1.27
C GLY A 116 3.35 18.48 -0.31
N GLY A 117 4.01 17.41 -0.76
CA GLY A 117 4.26 16.23 0.06
C GLY A 117 5.35 16.48 1.11
N PHE A 118 5.82 15.40 1.71
CA PHE A 118 6.88 15.46 2.71
C PHE A 118 8.23 15.67 2.02
N PRO A 119 9.07 16.58 2.54
CA PRO A 119 10.42 16.76 1.99
C PRO A 119 11.27 15.50 2.22
N ALA A 120 12.17 15.22 1.28
CA ALA A 120 13.09 14.11 1.41
C ALA A 120 14.07 14.38 2.56
N VAL A 121 14.39 13.31 3.32
CA VAL A 121 15.43 13.39 4.34
C VAL A 121 16.79 13.38 3.65
N PRO A 122 17.71 14.33 3.92
CA PRO A 122 19.05 14.31 3.33
C PRO A 122 19.79 13.02 3.67
N GLN A 123 20.52 12.50 2.69
CA GLN A 123 21.32 11.28 2.84
C GLN A 123 22.75 11.55 2.43
N GLU A 124 23.72 10.93 3.11
CA GLU A 124 25.13 11.07 2.82
C GLU A 124 25.75 9.68 2.60
N GLY A 125 26.58 9.57 1.59
CA GLY A 125 27.24 8.34 1.14
C GLY A 125 27.45 8.36 -0.37
N PRO A 126 28.10 7.33 -0.96
CA PRO A 126 28.54 6.08 -0.35
C PRO A 126 29.88 6.18 0.38
N ALA A 127 30.16 5.20 1.24
CA ALA A 127 31.44 5.05 1.93
C ALA A 127 31.66 3.57 2.27
N LEU A 128 32.93 3.19 2.47
CA LEU A 128 33.35 1.88 2.98
C LEU A 128 32.85 0.70 2.13
N TYR A 129 32.86 0.84 0.81
CA TYR A 129 32.36 -0.17 -0.12
C TYR A 129 32.96 -1.56 0.15
N ASP A 130 34.29 -1.66 0.29
CA ASP A 130 34.97 -2.95 0.46
C ASP A 130 34.57 -3.66 1.76
N GLU A 131 34.32 -2.91 2.81
CA GLU A 131 33.87 -3.45 4.09
C GLU A 131 32.36 -3.75 4.06
N ALA A 132 31.55 -2.84 3.53
CA ALA A 132 30.09 -2.94 3.52
C ALA A 132 29.59 -4.08 2.62
N ARG A 133 30.34 -4.41 1.55
CA ARG A 133 29.95 -5.50 0.65
C ARG A 133 30.08 -6.89 1.27
N VAL A 134 30.98 -7.07 2.23
CA VAL A 134 31.33 -8.41 2.77
C VAL A 134 30.10 -9.19 3.24
N PRO A 135 29.20 -8.65 4.10
CA PRO A 135 28.01 -9.40 4.51
C PRO A 135 26.97 -9.60 3.40
N VAL A 136 27.10 -8.90 2.28
CA VAL A 136 26.15 -8.96 1.16
C VAL A 136 26.61 -9.93 0.08
N ASP A 137 27.94 -10.08 -0.08
CA ASP A 137 28.51 -10.90 -1.14
C ASP A 137 28.01 -12.35 -1.05
N GLY A 138 27.50 -12.86 -2.18
CA GLY A 138 26.99 -14.23 -2.27
C GLY A 138 25.56 -14.42 -1.79
N TYR A 139 24.97 -13.46 -1.11
CA TYR A 139 23.60 -13.58 -0.60
C TYR A 139 22.55 -13.60 -1.73
N TYR A 140 22.72 -12.73 -2.73
CA TYR A 140 21.76 -12.57 -3.84
C TYR A 140 22.12 -13.40 -5.08
N SER A 141 23.16 -14.19 -5.04
CA SER A 141 23.63 -14.96 -6.21
C SER A 141 23.24 -16.42 -6.20
#